data_2a52971bb35979e5ea9974c14f137a50
#
_entry.id   2a52971bb35979e5ea9974c14f137a50
#
_cell.length_a   1.000
_cell.length_b   1.000
_cell.length_c   1.000
_cell.angle_alpha   90.00
_cell.angle_beta   90.00
_cell.angle_gamma   90.00
#
_symmetry.space_group_name_H-M   'P 1'
#
loop_
_entity.id
_entity.type
_entity.pdbx_description
1 polymer ?
#
loop_
_entity_poly.entity_id
_entity_poly.type
_entity_poly.pdbx_seq_one_letter_code
_entity_poly.pdbx_strand_id
1 'polypeptide(L)'
;MTISTAIYSSILGLWRTWRIESGSMGVLYRHNTPIDLLAAGTHRFWDPRHELCLEIYDLKDPLWRFEQIDWLSTEHPQWLADKVQLVETSANEVAWIRYNGKIHDLLAPQSRQLYWRGYVKVTVERVDMATHLEVSAKLMRELRHRGNTLPLSILSVDVPSYAQGVLTI
;
A
#
# COMPACT_ATOMS: atom_id res chain seq x y z
N MET A 1 6.56 2.65 -13.19
CA MET A 1 7.23 1.51 -12.56
C MET A 1 8.65 1.43 -13.10
N THR A 2 9.58 2.03 -12.40
CA THR A 2 10.97 2.12 -12.89
C THR A 2 11.86 1.50 -11.82
N ILE A 3 12.31 0.29 -12.10
CA ILE A 3 13.27 -0.42 -11.27
C ILE A 3 14.64 0.08 -11.71
N SER A 4 15.26 0.96 -10.94
CA SER A 4 16.64 1.36 -11.15
C SER A 4 17.54 0.48 -10.28
N THR A 5 18.06 -0.57 -10.87
CA THR A 5 19.01 -1.48 -10.20
C THR A 5 20.42 -1.08 -10.61
N ALA A 6 21.10 -0.32 -9.76
CA ALA A 6 22.53 -0.10 -9.91
C ALA A 6 23.29 -1.26 -9.24
N ILE A 7 23.73 -2.22 -10.03
CA ILE A 7 24.53 -3.35 -9.57
C ILE A 7 26.01 -3.04 -9.85
N TYR A 8 26.79 -2.91 -8.79
CA TYR A 8 28.26 -2.91 -8.91
C TYR A 8 28.79 -4.27 -8.46
N SER A 9 29.33 -5.05 -9.36
CA SER A 9 30.01 -6.30 -9.05
C SER A 9 31.48 -6.02 -8.71
N SER A 10 31.96 -6.46 -7.55
CA SER A 10 33.38 -6.41 -7.20
C SER A 10 34.15 -7.59 -7.77
N ILE A 11 35.46 -7.44 -7.90
CA ILE A 11 36.46 -8.21 -8.63
C ILE A 11 36.42 -9.76 -8.46
N LEU A 12 35.63 -10.31 -7.57
CA LEU A 12 35.49 -11.76 -7.36
C LEU A 12 34.06 -12.29 -7.45
N GLY A 13 33.08 -11.47 -7.82
CA GLY A 13 31.68 -11.92 -7.94
C GLY A 13 31.02 -12.44 -6.64
N LEU A 14 31.76 -12.45 -5.52
CA LEU A 14 31.30 -13.00 -4.24
C LEU A 14 30.51 -12.00 -3.39
N TRP A 15 30.69 -10.71 -3.67
CA TRP A 15 30.02 -9.62 -2.97
C TRP A 15 29.11 -8.87 -3.90
N ARG A 16 27.88 -8.61 -3.45
CA ARG A 16 26.94 -7.69 -4.11
C ARG A 16 26.83 -6.41 -3.32
N THR A 17 26.87 -5.29 -4.03
CA THR A 17 26.71 -3.96 -3.44
C THR A 17 25.54 -3.28 -4.14
N TRP A 18 24.57 -2.85 -3.35
CA TRP A 18 23.41 -2.09 -3.83
C TRP A 18 23.38 -0.71 -3.18
N ARG A 19 23.01 0.26 -3.96
CA ARG A 19 22.78 1.62 -3.49
C ARG A 19 21.29 1.94 -3.61
N ILE A 20 20.69 2.29 -2.46
CA ILE A 20 19.29 2.68 -2.35
C ILE A 20 19.25 4.20 -2.16
N GLU A 21 18.52 4.90 -3.02
CA GLU A 21 18.40 6.35 -2.97
C GLU A 21 17.51 6.81 -1.81
N SER A 22 17.69 8.06 -1.39
CA SER A 22 16.82 8.69 -0.40
C SER A 22 15.38 8.76 -0.93
N GLY A 23 14.41 8.40 -0.09
CA GLY A 23 13.00 8.32 -0.48
C GLY A 23 12.59 6.97 -1.07
N SER A 24 13.51 5.99 -1.07
CA SER A 24 13.23 4.61 -1.48
C SER A 24 13.50 3.61 -0.37
N MET A 25 12.85 2.46 -0.44
CA MET A 25 13.06 1.29 0.42
C MET A 25 13.42 0.10 -0.45
N GLY A 26 14.42 -0.66 -0.02
CA GLY A 26 14.77 -1.92 -0.65
C GLY A 26 14.17 -3.10 0.10
N VAL A 27 13.61 -4.06 -0.62
CA VAL A 27 13.24 -5.36 -0.07
C VAL A 27 14.22 -6.38 -0.61
N LEU A 28 14.97 -7.01 0.29
CA LEU A 28 15.94 -8.03 -0.05
C LEU A 28 15.27 -9.40 -0.05
N TYR A 29 15.36 -10.09 -1.16
CA TYR A 29 14.80 -11.42 -1.36
C TYR A 29 15.89 -12.47 -1.46
N ARG A 30 15.59 -13.67 -0.96
CA ARG A 30 16.31 -14.91 -1.23
C ARG A 30 15.31 -15.97 -1.67
N HIS A 31 15.51 -16.55 -2.85
CA HIS A 31 14.58 -17.55 -3.42
C HIS A 31 13.11 -17.09 -3.40
N ASN A 32 12.86 -15.86 -3.84
CA ASN A 32 11.53 -15.23 -3.85
C ASN A 32 10.91 -14.97 -2.46
N THR A 33 11.66 -15.19 -1.39
CA THR A 33 11.21 -14.93 -0.02
C THR A 33 11.87 -13.64 0.47
N PRO A 34 11.11 -12.64 0.95
CA PRO A 34 11.70 -11.43 1.50
C PRO A 34 12.39 -11.75 2.83
N ILE A 35 13.62 -11.29 3.00
CA ILE A 35 14.46 -11.58 4.17
C ILE A 35 14.86 -10.35 4.95
N ASP A 36 14.87 -9.17 4.32
CA ASP A 36 15.23 -7.92 4.98
C ASP A 36 14.67 -6.69 4.29
N LEU A 37 14.48 -5.59 5.06
CA LEU A 37 14.10 -4.27 4.59
C LEU A 37 15.28 -3.30 4.73
N LEU A 38 15.76 -2.80 3.60
CA LEU A 38 16.93 -1.95 3.52
C LEU A 38 16.53 -0.49 3.32
N ALA A 39 16.93 0.37 4.25
CA ALA A 39 16.76 1.81 4.12
C ALA A 39 17.71 2.41 3.07
N ALA A 40 17.50 3.69 2.74
CA ALA A 40 18.42 4.44 1.87
C ALA A 40 19.86 4.33 2.37
N GLY A 41 20.79 4.06 1.45
CA GLY A 41 22.20 3.87 1.76
C GLY A 41 22.88 2.89 0.82
N THR A 42 24.11 2.55 1.14
CA THR A 42 24.89 1.54 0.42
C THR A 42 24.99 0.28 1.26
N HIS A 43 24.49 -0.81 0.72
CA HIS A 43 24.45 -2.11 1.40
C HIS A 43 25.31 -3.11 0.64
N ARG A 44 26.10 -3.90 1.39
CA ARG A 44 27.00 -4.89 0.83
C ARG A 44 26.74 -6.25 1.46
N PHE A 45 26.51 -7.25 0.61
CA PHE A 45 26.18 -8.61 1.03
C PHE A 45 27.13 -9.63 0.40
N TRP A 46 27.44 -10.66 1.18
CA TRP A 46 28.13 -11.84 0.70
C TRP A 46 27.12 -12.74 -0.01
N ASP A 47 27.29 -12.92 -1.33
CA ASP A 47 26.37 -13.71 -2.14
C ASP A 47 27.11 -14.49 -3.23
N PRO A 48 27.90 -15.51 -2.85
CA PRO A 48 28.69 -16.30 -3.79
C PRO A 48 27.86 -17.15 -4.75
N ARG A 49 26.59 -17.44 -4.39
CA ARG A 49 25.67 -18.24 -5.20
C ARG A 49 24.70 -17.39 -6.04
N HIS A 50 24.78 -16.08 -5.91
CA HIS A 50 23.87 -15.16 -6.60
C HIS A 50 22.38 -15.42 -6.30
N GLU A 51 22.05 -15.76 -5.06
CA GLU A 51 20.69 -16.08 -4.59
C GLU A 51 19.91 -14.84 -4.12
N LEU A 52 20.61 -13.73 -3.89
CA LEU A 52 20.00 -12.49 -3.40
C LEU A 52 19.49 -11.64 -4.54
N CYS A 53 18.26 -11.13 -4.40
CA CYS A 53 17.64 -10.17 -5.29
C CYS A 53 17.14 -8.97 -4.47
N LEU A 54 17.29 -7.76 -5.00
CA LEU A 54 16.81 -6.53 -4.37
C LEU A 54 15.74 -5.90 -5.25
N GLU A 55 14.58 -5.64 -4.67
CA GLU A 55 13.54 -4.81 -5.24
C GLU A 55 13.52 -3.45 -4.55
N ILE A 56 13.43 -2.38 -5.33
CA ILE A 56 13.44 -1.01 -4.80
C ILE A 56 12.05 -0.40 -5.02
N TYR A 57 11.46 0.09 -3.93
CA TYR A 57 10.16 0.75 -3.88
C TYR A 57 10.33 2.24 -3.63
N ASP A 58 9.67 3.07 -4.42
CA ASP A 58 9.59 4.52 -4.18
C ASP A 58 8.56 4.78 -3.08
N LEU A 59 9.00 5.37 -1.97
CA LEU A 59 8.14 5.70 -0.84
C LEU A 59 7.16 6.86 -1.11
N LYS A 60 7.24 7.50 -2.28
CA LYS A 60 6.22 8.47 -2.75
C LYS A 60 4.91 7.77 -3.12
N ASP A 61 5.00 6.51 -3.61
CA ASP A 61 3.85 5.62 -3.71
C ASP A 61 3.91 4.65 -2.52
N PRO A 62 3.15 4.91 -1.45
CA PRO A 62 3.25 4.10 -0.24
C PRO A 62 2.65 2.71 -0.38
N LEU A 63 1.92 2.39 -1.45
CA LEU A 63 1.30 1.09 -1.64
C LEU A 63 2.34 -0.01 -1.92
N TRP A 64 2.42 -0.98 -1.03
CA TRP A 64 3.22 -2.19 -1.23
C TRP A 64 2.34 -3.36 -1.62
N ARG A 65 2.42 -3.76 -2.89
CA ARG A 65 1.70 -4.92 -3.43
C ARG A 65 2.47 -6.19 -3.10
N PHE A 66 2.10 -6.81 -1.99
CA PHE A 66 2.67 -8.08 -1.55
C PHE A 66 1.55 -9.07 -1.24
N GLU A 67 1.59 -10.24 -1.87
CA GLU A 67 0.47 -11.20 -1.82
C GLU A 67 0.46 -12.04 -0.53
N GLN A 68 1.65 -12.31 0.04
CA GLN A 68 1.79 -13.22 1.17
C GLN A 68 1.73 -12.48 2.53
N ILE A 69 0.67 -11.71 2.76
CA ILE A 69 0.53 -10.86 3.95
C ILE A 69 0.52 -11.68 5.25
N ASP A 70 -0.14 -12.85 5.25
CA ASP A 70 -0.21 -13.72 6.43
C ASP A 70 1.17 -14.24 6.83
N TRP A 71 1.96 -14.65 5.84
CA TRP A 71 3.34 -15.05 6.04
C TRP A 71 4.17 -13.90 6.62
N LEU A 72 4.05 -12.70 6.06
CA LEU A 72 4.76 -11.51 6.54
C LEU A 72 4.41 -11.18 7.99
N SER A 73 3.14 -11.32 8.35
CA SER A 73 2.66 -11.05 9.72
C SER A 73 3.23 -12.04 10.74
N THR A 74 3.51 -13.27 10.31
CA THR A 74 4.03 -14.33 11.17
C THR A 74 5.55 -14.27 11.29
N GLU A 75 6.25 -14.14 10.17
CA GLU A 75 7.71 -14.21 10.14
C GLU A 75 8.40 -12.88 10.47
N HIS A 76 7.76 -11.75 10.09
CA HIS A 76 8.34 -10.43 10.25
C HIS A 76 7.39 -9.41 10.90
N PRO A 77 6.85 -9.68 12.10
CA PRO A 77 5.91 -8.77 12.78
C PRO A 77 6.54 -7.40 13.07
N GLN A 78 7.86 -7.31 13.26
CA GLN A 78 8.60 -6.07 13.47
C GLN A 78 8.53 -5.13 12.24
N TRP A 79 8.40 -5.65 11.02
CA TRP A 79 8.26 -4.80 9.83
C TRP A 79 6.92 -4.09 9.83
N LEU A 80 5.85 -4.78 10.27
CA LEU A 80 4.52 -4.20 10.42
C LEU A 80 4.46 -3.17 11.55
N ALA A 81 5.28 -3.33 12.58
CA ALA A 81 5.36 -2.35 13.66
C ALA A 81 6.04 -1.05 13.21
N ASP A 82 7.20 -1.14 12.54
CA ASP A 82 8.09 -0.02 12.30
C ASP A 82 8.01 0.59 10.91
N LYS A 83 7.95 -0.24 9.88
CA LYS A 83 8.17 0.18 8.48
C LYS A 83 6.92 0.13 7.61
N VAL A 84 5.99 -0.74 7.95
CA VAL A 84 4.82 -1.03 7.13
C VAL A 84 3.54 -0.88 7.97
N GLN A 85 2.48 -0.43 7.35
CA GLN A 85 1.14 -0.39 7.94
C GLN A 85 0.27 -1.39 7.20
N LEU A 86 -0.24 -2.38 7.92
CA LEU A 86 -1.28 -3.27 7.42
C LEU A 86 -2.64 -2.62 7.63
N VAL A 87 -3.43 -2.57 6.58
CA VAL A 87 -4.83 -2.14 6.62
C VAL A 87 -5.70 -3.33 6.21
N GLU A 88 -6.62 -3.67 7.09
CA GLU A 88 -7.58 -4.75 6.89
C GLU A 88 -9.00 -4.21 7.07
N THR A 89 -9.93 -4.72 6.27
CA THR A 89 -11.36 -4.41 6.34
C THR A 89 -12.16 -5.67 6.63
N SER A 90 -13.17 -5.55 7.50
CA SER A 90 -14.11 -6.64 7.79
C SER A 90 -15.12 -6.81 6.64
N ALA A 91 -16.02 -7.79 6.77
CA ALA A 91 -17.03 -8.12 5.74
C ALA A 91 -17.99 -6.97 5.43
N ASN A 92 -18.30 -6.14 6.45
CA ASN A 92 -19.24 -5.02 6.33
C ASN A 92 -18.54 -3.65 6.40
N GLU A 93 -17.22 -3.62 6.22
CA GLU A 93 -16.43 -2.41 6.39
C GLU A 93 -15.71 -2.06 5.09
N VAL A 94 -15.73 -0.78 4.74
CA VAL A 94 -14.88 -0.18 3.71
C VAL A 94 -13.91 0.80 4.35
N ALA A 95 -12.74 0.98 3.76
CA ALA A 95 -11.78 1.93 4.29
C ALA A 95 -11.34 2.94 3.22
N TRP A 96 -11.51 4.24 3.54
CA TRP A 96 -10.95 5.32 2.76
C TRP A 96 -9.47 5.50 3.08
N ILE A 97 -8.66 5.36 2.08
CA ILE A 97 -7.22 5.54 2.20
C ILE A 97 -6.87 6.97 1.77
N ARG A 98 -6.27 7.73 2.68
CA ARG A 98 -5.85 9.10 2.40
C ARG A 98 -4.34 9.22 2.43
N TYR A 99 -3.77 9.85 1.42
CA TYR A 99 -2.36 10.24 1.36
C TYR A 99 -2.26 11.74 1.63
N ASN A 100 -1.56 12.10 2.71
CA ASN A 100 -1.42 13.50 3.13
C ASN A 100 -2.78 14.23 3.23
N GLY A 101 -3.81 13.55 3.71
CA GLY A 101 -5.17 14.09 3.91
C GLY A 101 -6.08 14.06 2.68
N LYS A 102 -5.57 13.74 1.50
CA LYS A 102 -6.38 13.59 0.27
C LYS A 102 -6.77 12.13 0.08
N ILE A 103 -8.02 11.88 -0.27
CA ILE A 103 -8.48 10.52 -0.61
C ILE A 103 -7.66 10.01 -1.79
N HIS A 104 -7.06 8.86 -1.64
CA HIS A 104 -6.29 8.20 -2.70
C HIS A 104 -6.99 6.95 -3.22
N ASP A 105 -7.51 6.12 -2.34
CA ASP A 105 -8.11 4.85 -2.69
C ASP A 105 -9.25 4.47 -1.75
N LEU A 106 -10.05 3.49 -2.16
CA LEU A 106 -11.06 2.84 -1.34
C LEU A 106 -10.74 1.35 -1.25
N LEU A 107 -10.52 0.89 -0.05
CA LEU A 107 -10.33 -0.52 0.22
C LEU A 107 -11.69 -1.20 0.38
N ALA A 108 -11.96 -2.19 -0.46
CA ALA A 108 -13.18 -2.97 -0.46
C ALA A 108 -13.33 -3.81 0.83
N PRO A 109 -14.55 -4.30 1.14
CA PRO A 109 -14.72 -5.26 2.23
C PRO A 109 -13.84 -6.51 2.06
N GLN A 110 -13.47 -7.12 3.18
CA GLN A 110 -12.64 -8.32 3.23
C GLN A 110 -11.33 -8.20 2.46
N SER A 111 -10.75 -7.01 2.44
CA SER A 111 -9.51 -6.73 1.72
C SER A 111 -8.39 -6.38 2.69
N ARG A 112 -7.16 -6.67 2.24
CA ARG A 112 -5.94 -6.37 2.99
C ARG A 112 -4.96 -5.68 2.08
N GLN A 113 -4.31 -4.64 2.59
CA GLN A 113 -3.25 -3.93 1.87
C GLN A 113 -2.16 -3.45 2.81
N LEU A 114 -0.94 -3.41 2.27
CA LEU A 114 0.26 -2.94 2.97
C LEU A 114 0.67 -1.57 2.45
N TYR A 115 1.04 -0.69 3.36
CA TYR A 115 1.51 0.66 3.05
C TYR A 115 2.83 0.93 3.76
N TRP A 116 3.80 1.50 3.03
CA TRP A 116 5.04 1.98 3.62
C TRP A 116 4.79 3.16 4.55
N ARG A 117 5.43 3.15 5.71
CA ARG A 117 5.41 4.26 6.66
C ARG A 117 6.57 5.22 6.40
N GLY A 118 6.39 6.47 6.77
CA GLY A 118 7.48 7.44 6.94
C GLY A 118 7.50 8.56 5.92
N TYR A 119 7.37 8.31 4.62
CA TYR A 119 7.47 9.35 3.61
C TYR A 119 6.13 10.03 3.30
N VAL A 120 5.09 9.25 3.10
CA VAL A 120 3.72 9.73 2.90
C VAL A 120 2.89 9.37 4.13
N LYS A 121 2.17 10.36 4.65
CA LYS A 121 1.24 10.12 5.76
C LYS A 121 0.00 9.40 5.21
N VAL A 122 -0.09 8.11 5.47
CA VAL A 122 -1.27 7.30 5.16
C VAL A 122 -2.21 7.33 6.35
N THR A 123 -3.46 7.76 6.12
CA THR A 123 -4.53 7.74 7.11
C THR A 123 -5.69 6.90 6.58
N VAL A 124 -6.29 6.12 7.46
CA VAL A 124 -7.35 5.17 7.16
C VAL A 124 -8.62 5.61 7.89
N GLU A 125 -9.67 5.88 7.14
CA GLU A 125 -10.99 6.20 7.67
C GLU A 125 -11.91 5.02 7.33
N ARG A 126 -12.34 4.28 8.37
CA ARG A 126 -13.18 3.10 8.22
C ARG A 126 -14.65 3.49 8.32
N VAL A 127 -15.46 2.90 7.47
CA VAL A 127 -16.90 3.10 7.44
C VAL A 127 -17.58 1.74 7.45
N ASP A 128 -18.41 1.51 8.47
CA ASP A 128 -19.26 0.33 8.56
C ASP A 128 -20.50 0.53 7.68
N MET A 129 -20.65 -0.29 6.66
CA MET A 129 -21.77 -0.23 5.73
C MET A 129 -23.09 -0.68 6.35
N ALA A 130 -23.07 -1.40 7.47
CA ALA A 130 -24.29 -1.80 8.17
C ALA A 130 -24.95 -0.62 8.93
N THR A 131 -24.14 0.35 9.35
CA THR A 131 -24.61 1.51 10.15
C THR A 131 -24.64 2.79 9.33
N HIS A 132 -23.83 2.91 8.28
CA HIS A 132 -23.69 4.11 7.45
C HIS A 132 -23.92 3.77 5.98
N LEU A 133 -25.19 3.80 5.57
CA LEU A 133 -25.60 3.61 4.18
C LEU A 133 -25.39 4.87 3.31
N GLU A 134 -25.25 6.03 3.93
CA GLU A 134 -25.10 7.30 3.23
C GLU A 134 -23.66 7.82 3.29
N VAL A 135 -23.12 8.13 2.14
CA VAL A 135 -21.84 8.82 2.00
C VAL A 135 -22.04 10.31 2.23
N SER A 136 -21.29 10.91 3.14
CA SER A 136 -21.44 12.35 3.45
C SER A 136 -21.24 13.22 2.20
N ALA A 137 -21.98 14.33 2.11
CA ALA A 137 -21.89 15.26 0.99
C ALA A 137 -20.47 15.85 0.80
N LYS A 138 -19.68 15.93 1.87
CA LYS A 138 -18.29 16.35 1.82
C LYS A 138 -17.45 15.31 1.08
N LEU A 139 -17.59 14.03 1.41
CA LEU A 139 -16.90 12.92 0.80
C LEU A 139 -17.26 12.79 -0.68
N MET A 140 -18.54 12.95 -1.02
CA MET A 140 -19.00 12.94 -2.41
C MET A 140 -18.38 14.08 -3.24
N ARG A 141 -18.22 15.28 -2.67
CA ARG A 141 -17.51 16.38 -3.34
C ARG A 141 -16.04 16.06 -3.60
N GLU A 142 -15.35 15.51 -2.61
CA GLU A 142 -13.94 15.10 -2.77
C GLU A 142 -13.77 14.05 -3.88
N LEU A 143 -14.70 13.09 -3.97
CA LEU A 143 -14.70 12.05 -5.01
C LEU A 143 -14.97 12.62 -6.41
N ARG A 144 -15.93 13.53 -6.55
CA ARG A 144 -16.23 14.17 -7.85
C ARG A 144 -15.06 15.00 -8.38
N HIS A 145 -14.31 15.68 -7.51
CA HIS A 145 -13.14 16.47 -7.92
C HIS A 145 -12.00 15.60 -8.45
N ARG A 146 -11.98 14.32 -8.16
CA ARG A 146 -10.93 13.41 -8.59
C ARG A 146 -11.10 12.88 -10.03
N GLY A 147 -12.25 13.19 -10.66
CA GLY A 147 -12.52 12.81 -12.05
C GLY A 147 -12.34 11.33 -12.29
N ASN A 148 -13.42 10.60 -12.19
CA ASN A 148 -13.61 9.25 -12.68
C ASN A 148 -13.66 8.09 -11.69
N THR A 149 -14.66 7.31 -11.88
CA THR A 149 -14.95 5.99 -11.31
C THR A 149 -15.06 5.98 -9.80
N LEU A 150 -16.26 6.28 -9.34
CA LEU A 150 -16.72 5.73 -8.05
C LEU A 150 -16.45 4.22 -8.09
N PRO A 151 -15.79 3.66 -7.06
CA PRO A 151 -15.66 2.22 -6.96
C PRO A 151 -17.03 1.58 -7.12
N LEU A 152 -17.11 0.41 -7.74
CA LEU A 152 -18.36 -0.35 -7.98
C LEU A 152 -19.22 -0.56 -6.72
N SER A 153 -18.63 -0.37 -5.54
CA SER A 153 -19.31 -0.44 -4.23
C SER A 153 -20.10 0.82 -3.86
N ILE A 154 -20.01 1.91 -4.65
CA ILE A 154 -20.75 3.15 -4.39
C ILE A 154 -21.70 3.41 -5.55
N LEU A 155 -22.98 3.28 -5.29
CA LEU A 155 -24.04 3.68 -6.21
C LEU A 155 -24.41 5.13 -5.96
N SER A 156 -24.27 6.00 -6.96
CA SER A 156 -24.78 7.37 -6.90
C SER A 156 -26.16 7.42 -7.57
N VAL A 157 -27.16 7.80 -6.79
CA VAL A 157 -28.53 8.02 -7.30
C VAL A 157 -28.88 9.50 -7.12
N ASP A 158 -29.20 10.19 -8.22
CA ASP A 158 -29.73 11.55 -8.18
C ASP A 158 -31.22 11.49 -7.87
N VAL A 159 -31.57 11.92 -6.65
CA VAL A 159 -32.99 12.05 -6.25
C VAL A 159 -33.38 13.51 -6.43
N PRO A 160 -34.39 13.82 -7.29
CA PRO A 160 -34.91 15.17 -7.46
C PRO A 160 -35.43 15.70 -6.13
N SER A 161 -35.31 17.01 -5.90
CA SER A 161 -35.69 17.66 -4.63
C SER A 161 -37.16 17.48 -4.21
N TYR A 162 -38.03 17.04 -5.13
CA TYR A 162 -39.44 16.74 -4.91
C TYR A 162 -39.76 15.24 -4.80
N ALA A 163 -38.77 14.39 -4.82
CA ALA A 163 -38.95 12.94 -4.74
C ALA A 163 -38.15 12.36 -3.55
N GLN A 164 -38.66 11.28 -2.99
CA GLN A 164 -38.00 10.52 -1.94
C GLN A 164 -37.51 9.21 -2.53
N GLY A 165 -36.20 8.98 -2.52
CA GLY A 165 -35.60 7.73 -2.96
C GLY A 165 -35.66 6.69 -1.86
N VAL A 166 -36.11 5.49 -2.17
CA VAL A 166 -36.06 4.31 -1.31
C VAL A 166 -35.03 3.36 -1.89
N LEU A 167 -33.98 3.04 -1.10
CA LEU A 167 -33.02 2.02 -1.45
C LEU A 167 -33.49 0.69 -0.87
N THR A 168 -33.79 -0.27 -1.73
CA THR A 168 -34.06 -1.67 -1.33
C THR A 168 -32.79 -2.48 -1.61
N ILE A 169 -32.27 -3.13 -0.60
CA ILE A 169 -31.08 -3.99 -0.68
C ILE A 169 -31.53 -5.45 -0.86
#